data_dbfefeb1991fe750b10be1bdbc853cce
#
_entry.id   dbfefeb1991fe750b10be1bdbc853cce
#
_cell.length_a   1.000
_cell.length_b   1.000
_cell.length_c   1.000
_cell.angle_alpha   90.00
_cell.angle_beta   90.00
_cell.angle_gamma   90.00
#
_symmetry.space_group_name_H-M   'P 1'
#
loop_
_entity.id
_entity.type
_entity.pdbx_description
1 polymer ?
#
loop_
_entity_poly.entity_id
_entity_poly.type
_entity_poly.pdbx_seq_one_letter_code
_entity_poly.pdbx_strand_id
1 'polypeptide(L)'
;MQEKKNNYKSIGWLIIILSVVSIFYFEIYKVWKGENSLTTQSAFLLMLICLIVGEIISIKTKAFVPSMFVSAILFVLGFWTFFPKNILQLGGVAPNLPTFLVMLMVVHLGTMLNIQELINQWRTVLVTLGGMLGILIAILTVGSLILGVDTAAIAAPPLTGGFVAALMMQGAAGDNQHLFILAMAVYVLQGFIGYPLTSLCLKKEGKDLIKKYREGTLKLDNDSTSNSKNKNIKKYKWDLFEKIPTKYQSDFTNIFTMVVLVVLSGYLEIISAGYISKFVWALILGVFAAALGFIEPQILIKSRSMGFVYTIIMMFVFSQLNSITPETLVLLLKDFAILIVLATLGIAIVSIPLGRFLGWSTAMSFAIGLGSLAGGFPASYVLSVEAAKVVSETEEEYKIVEENILPKTLVSGFVSATSGSVFIAGAVLAFFFK
;
A
#
# COMPACT_ATOMS: atom_id res chain seq x y z
N MET A 1 -24.34 -26.75 22.75
CA MET A 1 -24.83 -25.52 22.08
C MET A 1 -23.79 -24.88 21.17
N GLN A 2 -22.53 -24.86 21.53
CA GLN A 2 -21.43 -24.27 20.73
C GLN A 2 -21.15 -25.05 19.43
N GLU A 3 -21.20 -26.36 19.43
CA GLU A 3 -21.02 -27.21 18.24
C GLU A 3 -22.12 -27.01 17.17
N LYS A 4 -23.39 -26.86 17.59
CA LYS A 4 -24.49 -26.54 16.66
C LYS A 4 -24.30 -25.16 16.04
N LYS A 5 -23.80 -24.16 16.79
CA LYS A 5 -23.54 -22.81 16.28
C LYS A 5 -22.40 -22.77 15.27
N ASN A 6 -21.40 -23.63 15.43
CA ASN A 6 -20.29 -23.78 14.45
C ASN A 6 -20.76 -24.48 13.17
N ASN A 7 -21.62 -25.47 13.24
CA ASN A 7 -22.18 -26.15 12.06
C ASN A 7 -23.05 -25.21 11.21
N TYR A 8 -23.89 -24.36 11.82
CA TYR A 8 -24.67 -23.36 11.08
C TYR A 8 -23.80 -22.32 10.40
N LYS A 9 -22.69 -21.88 11.02
CA LYS A 9 -21.72 -21.00 10.38
C LYS A 9 -21.03 -21.65 9.20
N SER A 10 -20.61 -22.92 9.30
CA SER A 10 -19.97 -23.64 8.22
C SER A 10 -20.91 -23.90 7.04
N ILE A 11 -22.19 -24.20 7.29
CA ILE A 11 -23.21 -24.36 6.25
C ILE A 11 -23.49 -23.04 5.54
N GLY A 12 -23.58 -21.93 6.29
CA GLY A 12 -23.77 -20.59 5.71
C GLY A 12 -22.62 -20.21 4.75
N TRP A 13 -21.39 -20.46 5.15
CA TRP A 13 -20.22 -20.23 4.29
C TRP A 13 -20.22 -21.14 3.05
N LEU A 14 -20.63 -22.40 3.20
CA LEU A 14 -20.72 -23.34 2.08
C LEU A 14 -21.76 -22.89 1.04
N ILE A 15 -22.91 -22.41 1.48
CA ILE A 15 -23.96 -21.85 0.61
C ILE A 15 -23.44 -20.62 -0.13
N ILE A 16 -22.77 -19.70 0.55
CA ILE A 16 -22.18 -18.52 -0.08
C ILE A 16 -21.15 -18.93 -1.14
N ILE A 17 -20.25 -19.85 -0.83
CA ILE A 17 -19.23 -20.32 -1.78
C ILE A 17 -19.88 -21.00 -2.97
N LEU A 18 -20.87 -21.88 -2.77
CA LEU A 18 -21.57 -22.54 -3.86
C LEU A 18 -22.34 -21.53 -4.74
N SER A 19 -22.99 -20.53 -4.14
CA SER A 19 -23.66 -19.48 -4.88
C SER A 19 -22.69 -18.66 -5.73
N VAL A 20 -21.55 -18.28 -5.17
CA VAL A 20 -20.48 -17.55 -5.88
C VAL A 20 -19.94 -18.39 -7.05
N VAL A 21 -19.64 -19.66 -6.80
CA VAL A 21 -19.15 -20.58 -7.85
C VAL A 21 -20.19 -20.78 -8.96
N SER A 22 -21.46 -20.91 -8.60
CA SER A 22 -22.56 -21.06 -9.58
C SER A 22 -22.73 -19.82 -10.44
N ILE A 23 -22.71 -18.61 -9.82
CA ILE A 23 -22.77 -17.34 -10.53
C ILE A 23 -21.56 -17.18 -11.45
N PHE A 24 -20.37 -17.48 -10.95
CA PHE A 24 -19.13 -17.44 -11.72
C PHE A 24 -19.19 -18.37 -12.95
N TYR A 25 -19.62 -19.62 -12.74
CA TYR A 25 -19.78 -20.58 -13.82
C TYR A 25 -20.81 -20.12 -14.87
N PHE A 26 -21.96 -19.58 -14.43
CA PHE A 26 -23.02 -19.13 -15.31
C PHE A 26 -22.59 -17.93 -16.16
N GLU A 27 -21.89 -16.96 -15.58
CA GLU A 27 -21.39 -15.77 -16.28
C GLU A 27 -20.27 -16.12 -17.27
N ILE A 28 -19.33 -16.99 -16.90
CA ILE A 28 -18.30 -17.49 -17.82
C ILE A 28 -18.95 -18.25 -18.98
N TYR A 29 -19.94 -19.08 -18.70
CA TYR A 29 -20.66 -19.86 -19.72
C TYR A 29 -21.36 -18.95 -20.74
N LYS A 30 -21.97 -17.85 -20.29
CA LYS A 30 -22.58 -16.84 -21.18
C LYS A 30 -21.54 -16.16 -22.09
N VAL A 31 -20.42 -15.73 -21.52
CA VAL A 31 -19.33 -15.12 -22.27
C VAL A 31 -18.77 -16.09 -23.31
N TRP A 32 -18.63 -17.35 -22.94
CA TRP A 32 -18.10 -18.40 -23.82
C TRP A 32 -19.05 -18.74 -24.97
N LYS A 33 -20.37 -18.60 -24.77
CA LYS A 33 -21.39 -18.73 -25.82
C LYS A 33 -21.49 -17.53 -26.77
N GLY A 34 -20.74 -16.47 -26.53
CA GLY A 34 -20.81 -15.25 -27.32
C GLY A 34 -22.04 -14.38 -27.01
N GLU A 35 -22.77 -14.67 -25.95
CA GLU A 35 -23.82 -13.81 -25.43
C GLU A 35 -23.15 -12.59 -24.74
N ASN A 36 -23.01 -11.53 -25.51
CA ASN A 36 -22.20 -10.35 -25.21
C ASN A 36 -22.83 -9.42 -24.18
N SER A 37 -23.10 -9.85 -22.94
CA SER A 37 -23.34 -8.86 -21.91
C SER A 37 -23.14 -9.38 -20.50
N LEU A 38 -21.95 -9.22 -19.99
CA LEU A 38 -21.79 -9.09 -18.54
C LEU A 38 -22.65 -7.92 -18.08
N THR A 39 -23.57 -8.17 -17.14
CA THR A 39 -24.26 -7.08 -16.49
C THR A 39 -23.30 -6.29 -15.61
N THR A 40 -23.63 -5.05 -15.28
CA THR A 40 -22.79 -4.22 -14.38
C THR A 40 -22.51 -4.95 -13.06
N GLN A 41 -23.51 -5.60 -12.49
CA GLN A 41 -23.39 -6.35 -11.24
C GLN A 41 -22.44 -7.54 -11.38
N SER A 42 -22.56 -8.29 -12.48
CA SER A 42 -21.70 -9.46 -12.75
C SER A 42 -20.25 -9.05 -12.98
N ALA A 43 -20.00 -8.00 -13.76
CA ALA A 43 -18.65 -7.49 -14.00
C ALA A 43 -17.99 -7.03 -12.70
N PHE A 44 -18.73 -6.30 -11.85
CA PHE A 44 -18.25 -5.87 -10.54
C PHE A 44 -17.96 -7.06 -9.63
N LEU A 45 -18.87 -8.04 -9.58
CA LEU A 45 -18.72 -9.24 -8.75
C LEU A 45 -17.50 -10.08 -9.18
N LEU A 46 -17.26 -10.27 -10.47
CA LEU A 46 -16.11 -11.02 -10.98
C LEU A 46 -14.79 -10.38 -10.55
N MET A 47 -14.66 -9.07 -10.68
CA MET A 47 -13.48 -8.34 -10.17
C MET A 47 -13.33 -8.49 -8.66
N LEU A 48 -14.42 -8.38 -7.91
CA LEU A 48 -14.40 -8.54 -6.45
C LEU A 48 -14.00 -9.95 -6.02
N ILE A 49 -14.43 -11.00 -6.75
CA ILE A 49 -14.00 -12.38 -6.50
C ILE A 49 -12.49 -12.51 -6.63
N CYS A 50 -11.88 -11.92 -7.65
CA CYS A 50 -10.41 -11.95 -7.79
C CYS A 50 -9.70 -11.33 -6.57
N LEU A 51 -10.24 -10.21 -6.04
CA LEU A 51 -9.68 -9.56 -4.86
C LEU A 51 -9.83 -10.43 -3.60
N ILE A 52 -11.03 -10.99 -3.38
CA ILE A 52 -11.32 -11.84 -2.21
C ILE A 52 -10.50 -13.13 -2.23
N VAL A 53 -10.35 -13.77 -3.39
CA VAL A 53 -9.52 -14.97 -3.52
C VAL A 53 -8.07 -14.65 -3.20
N GLY A 54 -7.55 -13.50 -3.67
CA GLY A 54 -6.22 -13.02 -3.31
C GLY A 54 -6.06 -12.83 -1.80
N GLU A 55 -7.03 -12.22 -1.14
CA GLU A 55 -7.03 -12.00 0.30
C GLU A 55 -7.07 -13.33 1.09
N ILE A 56 -7.94 -14.26 0.70
CA ILE A 56 -8.04 -15.58 1.34
C ILE A 56 -6.73 -16.36 1.25
N ILE A 57 -6.08 -16.35 0.08
CA ILE A 57 -4.80 -17.03 -0.11
C ILE A 57 -3.72 -16.37 0.74
N SER A 58 -3.67 -15.04 0.79
CA SER A 58 -2.72 -14.31 1.62
C SER A 58 -2.89 -14.65 3.11
N ILE A 59 -4.12 -14.66 3.61
CA ILE A 59 -4.42 -15.05 5.00
C ILE A 59 -3.98 -16.50 5.28
N LYS A 60 -4.34 -17.45 4.39
CA LYS A 60 -3.98 -18.86 4.55
C LYS A 60 -2.47 -19.11 4.51
N THR A 61 -1.74 -18.35 3.71
CA THR A 61 -0.27 -18.43 3.60
C THR A 61 0.45 -17.56 4.63
N LYS A 62 -0.28 -16.97 5.59
CA LYS A 62 0.28 -16.05 6.60
C LYS A 62 1.12 -14.94 5.95
N ALA A 63 0.54 -14.29 4.94
CA ALA A 63 1.15 -13.25 4.14
C ALA A 63 2.48 -13.65 3.42
N PHE A 64 2.75 -14.96 3.30
CA PHE A 64 3.87 -15.43 2.48
C PHE A 64 3.61 -15.17 0.99
N VAL A 65 2.38 -15.39 0.53
CA VAL A 65 1.92 -15.01 -0.81
C VAL A 65 1.07 -13.74 -0.68
N PRO A 66 1.50 -12.61 -1.25
CA PRO A 66 0.77 -11.35 -1.15
C PRO A 66 -0.59 -11.41 -1.86
N SER A 67 -1.62 -10.83 -1.24
CA SER A 67 -2.97 -10.76 -1.84
C SER A 67 -2.95 -10.06 -3.20
N MET A 68 -2.21 -8.96 -3.31
CA MET A 68 -2.07 -8.21 -4.57
C MET A 68 -1.49 -9.05 -5.70
N PHE A 69 -0.50 -9.90 -5.40
CA PHE A 69 0.11 -10.79 -6.39
C PHE A 69 -0.89 -11.81 -6.94
N VAL A 70 -1.64 -12.48 -6.05
CA VAL A 70 -2.68 -13.44 -6.46
C VAL A 70 -3.77 -12.75 -7.26
N SER A 71 -4.25 -11.59 -6.78
CA SER A 71 -5.26 -10.82 -7.50
C SER A 71 -4.78 -10.40 -8.90
N ALA A 72 -3.52 -9.95 -9.02
CA ALA A 72 -2.93 -9.60 -10.32
C ALA A 72 -2.92 -10.79 -11.29
N ILE A 73 -2.49 -11.97 -10.83
CA ILE A 73 -2.51 -13.20 -11.65
C ILE A 73 -3.93 -13.51 -12.09
N LEU A 74 -4.91 -13.45 -11.18
CA LEU A 74 -6.31 -13.76 -11.51
C LEU A 74 -6.89 -12.77 -12.53
N PHE A 75 -6.55 -11.49 -12.43
CA PHE A 75 -6.96 -10.49 -13.42
C PHE A 75 -6.30 -10.74 -14.77
N VAL A 76 -4.99 -11.01 -14.82
CA VAL A 76 -4.28 -11.32 -16.08
C VAL A 76 -4.86 -12.59 -16.72
N LEU A 77 -5.05 -13.65 -15.97
CA LEU A 77 -5.70 -14.87 -16.46
C LEU A 77 -7.14 -14.60 -16.93
N GLY A 78 -7.88 -13.77 -16.21
CA GLY A 78 -9.19 -13.30 -16.61
C GLY A 78 -9.16 -12.61 -17.97
N PHE A 79 -8.24 -11.66 -18.19
CA PHE A 79 -8.08 -10.96 -19.46
C PHE A 79 -7.63 -11.87 -20.61
N TRP A 80 -6.88 -12.92 -20.33
CA TRP A 80 -6.50 -13.89 -21.35
C TRP A 80 -7.61 -14.88 -21.70
N THR A 81 -8.66 -14.98 -20.88
CA THR A 81 -9.70 -16.02 -21.05
C THR A 81 -11.09 -15.44 -21.30
N PHE A 82 -11.65 -14.66 -20.37
CA PHE A 82 -13.06 -14.26 -20.40
C PHE A 82 -13.35 -12.81 -19.98
N PHE A 83 -12.37 -12.09 -19.40
CA PHE A 83 -12.59 -10.68 -19.07
C PHE A 83 -12.54 -9.80 -20.31
N PRO A 84 -13.57 -8.99 -20.58
CA PRO A 84 -13.47 -7.95 -21.59
C PRO A 84 -12.49 -6.87 -21.13
N LYS A 85 -11.75 -6.27 -22.07
CA LYS A 85 -10.75 -5.22 -21.76
C LYS A 85 -11.33 -4.03 -20.99
N ASN A 86 -12.62 -3.75 -21.16
CA ASN A 86 -13.34 -2.66 -20.50
C ASN A 86 -14.16 -3.12 -19.28
N ILE A 87 -13.79 -4.23 -18.63
CA ILE A 87 -14.55 -4.81 -17.51
C ILE A 87 -14.78 -3.80 -16.39
N LEU A 88 -13.86 -2.87 -16.15
CA LEU A 88 -13.99 -1.83 -15.14
C LEU A 88 -15.19 -0.91 -15.43
N GLN A 89 -15.29 -0.42 -16.67
CA GLN A 89 -16.40 0.43 -17.09
C GLN A 89 -17.74 -0.35 -17.12
N LEU A 90 -17.70 -1.60 -17.56
CA LEU A 90 -18.86 -2.50 -17.49
C LEU A 90 -19.32 -2.70 -16.05
N GLY A 91 -18.40 -2.79 -15.10
CA GLY A 91 -18.68 -2.84 -13.66
C GLY A 91 -19.20 -1.53 -13.07
N GLY A 92 -19.51 -0.52 -13.89
CA GLY A 92 -20.10 0.75 -13.45
C GLY A 92 -19.08 1.77 -12.92
N VAL A 93 -17.79 1.52 -13.10
CA VAL A 93 -16.74 2.46 -12.65
C VAL A 93 -16.44 3.45 -13.76
N ALA A 94 -16.88 4.69 -13.59
CA ALA A 94 -16.61 5.76 -14.54
C ALA A 94 -15.10 6.02 -14.70
N PRO A 95 -14.59 6.36 -15.90
CA PRO A 95 -13.14 6.47 -16.17
C PRO A 95 -12.37 7.39 -15.20
N ASN A 96 -12.98 8.50 -14.78
CA ASN A 96 -12.34 9.49 -13.90
C ASN A 96 -12.54 9.20 -12.41
N LEU A 97 -13.44 8.30 -12.04
CA LEU A 97 -13.74 7.99 -10.65
C LEU A 97 -12.54 7.43 -9.87
N PRO A 98 -11.77 6.46 -10.40
CA PRO A 98 -10.62 5.93 -9.67
C PRO A 98 -9.57 7.00 -9.35
N THR A 99 -9.24 7.87 -10.30
CA THR A 99 -8.27 8.96 -10.08
C THR A 99 -8.75 9.92 -8.98
N PHE A 100 -10.04 10.27 -8.98
CA PHE A 100 -10.65 11.07 -7.91
C PHE A 100 -10.56 10.37 -6.56
N LEU A 101 -10.87 9.07 -6.49
CA LEU A 101 -10.78 8.28 -5.25
C LEU A 101 -9.34 8.16 -4.74
N VAL A 102 -8.36 8.05 -5.65
CA VAL A 102 -6.94 8.10 -5.29
C VAL A 102 -6.59 9.44 -4.64
N MET A 103 -7.08 10.55 -5.18
CA MET A 103 -6.86 11.87 -4.57
C MET A 103 -7.44 11.95 -3.15
N LEU A 104 -8.67 11.43 -2.93
CA LEU A 104 -9.27 11.32 -1.60
C LEU A 104 -8.41 10.44 -0.67
N MET A 105 -7.89 9.32 -1.19
CA MET A 105 -7.00 8.43 -0.44
C MET A 105 -5.71 9.14 -0.04
N VAL A 106 -5.12 9.95 -0.91
CA VAL A 106 -3.91 10.73 -0.60
C VAL A 106 -4.17 11.77 0.49
N VAL A 107 -5.28 12.49 0.43
CA VAL A 107 -5.70 13.40 1.53
C VAL A 107 -5.86 12.61 2.82
N HIS A 108 -6.56 11.47 2.78
CA HIS A 108 -6.73 10.60 3.95
C HIS A 108 -5.40 10.15 4.54
N LEU A 109 -4.45 9.70 3.70
CA LEU A 109 -3.12 9.33 4.15
C LEU A 109 -2.40 10.50 4.83
N GLY A 110 -2.56 11.72 4.31
CA GLY A 110 -2.08 12.93 4.97
C GLY A 110 -2.68 13.11 6.36
N THR A 111 -3.99 12.86 6.53
CA THR A 111 -4.66 12.97 7.86
C THR A 111 -4.25 11.88 8.85
N MET A 112 -3.67 10.78 8.38
CA MET A 112 -3.14 9.71 9.24
C MET A 112 -1.75 10.02 9.77
N LEU A 113 -1.01 10.91 9.11
CA LEU A 113 0.35 11.28 9.51
C LEU A 113 0.31 12.10 10.80
N ASN A 114 0.71 11.46 11.90
CA ASN A 114 0.94 12.17 13.15
C ASN A 114 2.38 12.69 13.18
N ILE A 115 2.54 14.01 13.00
CA ILE A 115 3.85 14.67 12.99
C ILE A 115 4.63 14.35 14.27
N GLN A 116 3.95 14.27 15.42
CA GLN A 116 4.61 13.94 16.70
C GLN A 116 5.13 12.49 16.72
N GLU A 117 4.38 11.54 16.14
CA GLU A 117 4.87 10.15 16.01
C GLU A 117 6.04 10.06 15.05
N LEU A 118 6.03 10.80 13.94
CA LEU A 118 7.16 10.87 13.02
C LEU A 118 8.41 11.43 13.71
N ILE A 119 8.25 12.50 14.51
CA ILE A 119 9.35 13.08 15.29
C ILE A 119 9.85 12.08 16.32
N ASN A 120 8.97 11.41 17.04
CA ASN A 120 9.35 10.40 18.05
C ASN A 120 10.05 9.18 17.40
N GLN A 121 9.66 8.84 16.17
CA GLN A 121 10.22 7.72 15.40
C GLN A 121 11.22 8.19 14.31
N TRP A 122 11.92 9.31 14.53
CA TRP A 122 12.83 9.91 13.55
C TRP A 122 13.90 8.94 13.03
N ARG A 123 14.37 8.00 13.88
CA ARG A 123 15.31 6.95 13.46
C ARG A 123 14.70 6.04 12.41
N THR A 124 13.43 5.64 12.58
CA THR A 124 12.69 4.84 11.59
C THR A 124 12.53 5.60 10.30
N VAL A 125 12.15 6.88 10.37
CA VAL A 125 12.02 7.75 9.19
C VAL A 125 13.34 7.83 8.44
N LEU A 126 14.47 8.04 9.12
CA LEU A 126 15.79 8.11 8.49
C LEU A 126 16.17 6.80 7.80
N VAL A 127 15.98 5.65 8.46
CA VAL A 127 16.31 4.33 7.85
C VAL A 127 15.42 4.05 6.64
N THR A 128 14.14 4.40 6.72
CA THR A 128 13.21 4.25 5.59
C THR A 128 13.63 5.12 4.41
N LEU A 129 13.86 6.41 4.64
CA LEU A 129 14.33 7.34 3.59
C LEU A 129 15.69 6.91 3.03
N GLY A 130 16.59 6.41 3.89
CA GLY A 130 17.87 5.83 3.46
C GLY A 130 17.66 4.64 2.54
N GLY A 131 16.75 3.72 2.87
CA GLY A 131 16.38 2.58 2.01
C GLY A 131 15.82 3.03 0.66
N MET A 132 14.93 4.03 0.66
CA MET A 132 14.36 4.59 -0.57
C MET A 132 15.43 5.28 -1.45
N LEU A 133 16.35 6.03 -0.83
CA LEU A 133 17.51 6.59 -1.53
C LEU A 133 18.42 5.48 -2.10
N GLY A 134 18.60 4.39 -1.36
CA GLY A 134 19.33 3.22 -1.84
C GLY A 134 18.71 2.63 -3.11
N ILE A 135 17.38 2.51 -3.17
CA ILE A 135 16.64 2.10 -4.38
C ILE A 135 16.95 3.06 -5.53
N LEU A 136 16.77 4.37 -5.30
CA LEU A 136 16.99 5.37 -6.34
C LEU A 136 18.41 5.34 -6.88
N ILE A 137 19.40 5.32 -6.02
CA ILE A 137 20.81 5.27 -6.44
C ILE A 137 21.07 4.01 -7.26
N ALA A 138 20.66 2.83 -6.76
CA ALA A 138 20.93 1.57 -7.46
C ALA A 138 20.23 1.51 -8.83
N ILE A 139 18.98 1.96 -8.91
CA ILE A 139 18.20 1.88 -10.16
C ILE A 139 18.60 2.98 -11.14
N LEU A 140 18.73 4.23 -10.69
CA LEU A 140 19.08 5.34 -11.58
C LEU A 140 20.55 5.31 -12.04
N THR A 141 21.44 4.55 -11.37
CA THR A 141 22.82 4.35 -11.82
C THR A 141 22.95 3.03 -12.56
N VAL A 142 23.01 1.91 -11.84
CA VAL A 142 23.23 0.58 -12.43
C VAL A 142 22.04 0.14 -13.30
N GLY A 143 20.82 0.40 -12.85
CA GLY A 143 19.60 0.08 -13.61
C GLY A 143 19.55 0.81 -14.95
N SER A 144 19.91 2.10 -14.98
CA SER A 144 19.98 2.90 -16.22
C SER A 144 21.00 2.37 -17.23
N LEU A 145 22.11 1.83 -16.74
CA LEU A 145 23.15 1.24 -17.61
C LEU A 145 22.69 -0.10 -18.25
N ILE A 146 21.84 -0.84 -17.56
CA ILE A 146 21.39 -2.18 -18.00
C ILE A 146 20.09 -2.10 -18.81
N LEU A 147 19.13 -1.30 -18.38
CA LEU A 147 17.75 -1.25 -18.89
C LEU A 147 17.44 0.04 -19.67
N GLY A 148 18.33 1.02 -19.64
CA GLY A 148 18.10 2.35 -20.18
C GLY A 148 17.50 3.32 -19.14
N VAL A 149 17.73 4.62 -19.39
CA VAL A 149 17.37 5.70 -18.46
C VAL A 149 15.86 5.79 -18.25
N ASP A 150 15.07 5.70 -19.32
CA ASP A 150 13.61 5.84 -19.24
C ASP A 150 12.98 4.71 -18.41
N THR A 151 13.41 3.46 -18.64
CA THR A 151 12.96 2.28 -17.88
C THR A 151 13.32 2.42 -16.40
N ALA A 152 14.53 2.83 -16.10
CA ALA A 152 15.00 3.04 -14.74
C ALA A 152 14.23 4.17 -14.05
N ALA A 153 14.05 5.31 -14.73
CA ALA A 153 13.32 6.46 -14.20
C ALA A 153 11.82 6.15 -13.93
N ILE A 154 11.18 5.41 -14.84
CA ILE A 154 9.78 4.99 -14.66
C ILE A 154 9.62 3.99 -13.50
N ALA A 155 10.57 3.06 -13.34
CA ALA A 155 10.46 1.99 -12.36
C ALA A 155 10.91 2.39 -10.94
N ALA A 156 11.83 3.34 -10.80
CA ALA A 156 12.41 3.68 -9.50
C ALA A 156 11.39 4.22 -8.48
N PRO A 157 10.51 5.20 -8.79
CA PRO A 157 9.55 5.70 -7.82
C PRO A 157 8.52 4.65 -7.34
N PRO A 158 7.89 3.82 -8.22
CA PRO A 158 7.01 2.74 -7.76
C PRO A 158 7.66 1.78 -6.77
N LEU A 159 8.94 1.44 -6.96
CA LEU A 159 9.70 0.57 -6.07
C LEU A 159 9.99 1.19 -4.70
N THR A 160 9.83 2.51 -4.56
CA THR A 160 9.90 3.16 -3.24
C THR A 160 8.62 3.02 -2.41
N GLY A 161 7.58 2.34 -2.93
CA GLY A 161 6.47 1.81 -2.13
C GLY A 161 5.12 2.45 -2.35
N GLY A 162 4.97 3.40 -3.28
CA GLY A 162 3.73 4.17 -3.42
C GLY A 162 2.91 3.81 -4.66
N PHE A 163 1.62 3.45 -4.46
CA PHE A 163 0.66 3.34 -5.54
C PHE A 163 0.52 4.65 -6.33
N VAL A 164 0.50 5.77 -5.61
CA VAL A 164 0.42 7.11 -6.23
C VAL A 164 1.65 7.38 -7.08
N ALA A 165 2.84 6.97 -6.63
CA ALA A 165 4.06 7.08 -7.43
C ALA A 165 3.97 6.25 -8.72
N ALA A 166 3.40 5.04 -8.66
CA ALA A 166 3.18 4.22 -9.85
C ALA A 166 2.23 4.90 -10.85
N LEU A 167 1.14 5.51 -10.38
CA LEU A 167 0.22 6.29 -11.23
C LEU A 167 0.88 7.51 -11.85
N MET A 168 1.70 8.24 -11.08
CA MET A 168 2.43 9.39 -11.59
C MET A 168 3.40 8.99 -12.69
N MET A 169 4.14 7.87 -12.50
CA MET A 169 5.07 7.35 -13.51
C MET A 169 4.34 6.75 -14.72
N GLN A 170 3.19 6.11 -14.51
CA GLN A 170 2.35 5.66 -15.61
C GLN A 170 1.89 6.84 -16.48
N GLY A 171 1.49 7.96 -15.86
CA GLY A 171 1.15 9.19 -16.59
C GLY A 171 2.33 9.78 -17.36
N ALA A 172 3.56 9.63 -16.86
CA ALA A 172 4.78 10.10 -17.52
C ALA A 172 5.24 9.22 -18.70
N ALA A 173 4.80 7.98 -18.76
CA ALA A 173 5.16 7.05 -19.82
C ALA A 173 4.64 7.47 -21.22
N GLY A 174 3.68 8.40 -21.29
CA GLY A 174 3.10 8.89 -22.54
C GLY A 174 2.54 7.75 -23.39
N ASP A 175 2.90 7.74 -24.67
CA ASP A 175 2.46 6.72 -25.63
C ASP A 175 3.28 5.42 -25.56
N ASN A 176 4.32 5.35 -24.73
CA ASN A 176 5.13 4.16 -24.57
C ASN A 176 4.43 3.10 -23.72
N GLN A 177 3.74 2.19 -24.38
CA GLN A 177 2.96 1.14 -23.75
C GLN A 177 3.79 0.24 -22.82
N HIS A 178 5.06 -0.04 -23.15
CA HIS A 178 5.94 -0.84 -22.30
C HIS A 178 6.21 -0.15 -20.95
N LEU A 179 6.59 1.12 -20.98
CA LEU A 179 6.83 1.92 -19.78
C LEU A 179 5.54 2.14 -18.96
N PHE A 180 4.42 2.35 -19.64
CA PHE A 180 3.09 2.50 -19.03
C PHE A 180 2.72 1.25 -18.20
N ILE A 181 2.90 0.06 -18.77
CA ILE A 181 2.61 -1.21 -18.10
C ILE A 181 3.65 -1.46 -17.00
N LEU A 182 4.94 -1.20 -17.28
CA LEU A 182 6.03 -1.44 -16.34
C LEU A 182 5.83 -0.70 -15.03
N ALA A 183 5.44 0.59 -15.06
CA ALA A 183 5.22 1.40 -13.87
C ALA A 183 4.24 0.72 -12.89
N MET A 184 3.17 0.15 -13.43
CA MET A 184 2.13 -0.50 -12.62
C MET A 184 2.52 -1.94 -12.26
N ALA A 185 3.12 -2.68 -13.19
CA ALA A 185 3.56 -4.05 -12.95
C ALA A 185 4.62 -4.12 -11.84
N VAL A 186 5.59 -3.21 -11.84
CA VAL A 186 6.62 -3.11 -10.79
C VAL A 186 5.98 -2.89 -9.41
N TYR A 187 5.02 -1.97 -9.31
CA TYR A 187 4.30 -1.73 -8.05
C TYR A 187 3.55 -2.98 -7.56
N VAL A 188 2.87 -3.70 -8.45
CA VAL A 188 2.11 -4.90 -8.10
C VAL A 188 3.02 -6.07 -7.72
N LEU A 189 4.10 -6.28 -8.49
CA LEU A 189 4.99 -7.43 -8.35
C LEU A 189 6.02 -7.28 -7.21
N GLN A 190 6.40 -6.05 -6.82
CA GLN A 190 7.40 -5.81 -5.77
C GLN A 190 7.09 -6.53 -4.46
N GLY A 191 5.81 -6.61 -4.10
CA GLY A 191 5.36 -7.28 -2.89
C GLY A 191 5.71 -8.77 -2.86
N PHE A 192 5.84 -9.42 -4.03
CA PHE A 192 6.23 -10.84 -4.10
C PHE A 192 7.61 -11.12 -3.49
N ILE A 193 8.52 -10.17 -3.56
CA ILE A 193 9.85 -10.26 -2.93
C ILE A 193 9.85 -9.50 -1.59
N GLY A 194 9.22 -8.33 -1.52
CA GLY A 194 9.17 -7.50 -0.34
C GLY A 194 8.53 -8.20 0.87
N TYR A 195 7.40 -8.89 0.69
CA TYR A 195 6.70 -9.57 1.79
C TYR A 195 7.51 -10.71 2.42
N PRO A 196 8.01 -11.72 1.67
CA PRO A 196 8.78 -12.80 2.26
C PRO A 196 10.05 -12.30 2.95
N LEU A 197 10.80 -11.39 2.33
CA LEU A 197 12.03 -10.86 2.92
C LEU A 197 11.75 -10.09 4.21
N THR A 198 10.74 -9.20 4.20
CA THR A 198 10.32 -8.46 5.40
C THR A 198 9.88 -9.41 6.49
N SER A 199 9.02 -10.40 6.17
CA SER A 199 8.56 -11.41 7.12
C SER A 199 9.70 -12.19 7.76
N LEU A 200 10.68 -12.64 6.98
CA LEU A 200 11.87 -13.34 7.49
C LEU A 200 12.68 -12.47 8.45
N CYS A 201 12.90 -11.21 8.09
CA CYS A 201 13.62 -10.26 8.93
C CYS A 201 12.89 -9.96 10.25
N LEU A 202 11.57 -9.73 10.20
CA LEU A 202 10.76 -9.49 11.39
C LEU A 202 10.67 -10.71 12.30
N LYS A 203 10.55 -11.92 11.74
CA LYS A 203 10.60 -13.17 12.52
C LYS A 203 11.95 -13.37 13.20
N LYS A 204 13.06 -13.03 12.52
CA LYS A 204 14.39 -13.08 13.11
C LYS A 204 14.51 -12.09 14.27
N GLU A 205 14.09 -10.84 14.06
CA GLU A 205 14.07 -9.81 15.11
C GLU A 205 13.23 -10.24 16.31
N GLY A 206 12.02 -10.75 16.07
CA GLY A 206 11.13 -11.25 17.12
C GLY A 206 11.76 -12.37 17.96
N LYS A 207 12.44 -13.34 17.32
CA LYS A 207 13.18 -14.39 18.03
C LYS A 207 14.30 -13.84 18.90
N ASP A 208 15.05 -12.87 18.37
CA ASP A 208 16.15 -12.23 19.11
C ASP A 208 15.60 -11.42 20.31
N LEU A 209 14.43 -10.77 20.16
CA LEU A 209 13.74 -10.07 21.26
C LEU A 209 13.27 -11.04 22.35
N ILE A 210 12.63 -12.16 21.98
CA ILE A 210 12.17 -13.18 22.93
C ILE A 210 13.37 -13.79 23.69
N LYS A 211 14.46 -14.09 22.99
CA LYS A 211 15.68 -14.59 23.61
C LYS A 211 16.19 -13.61 24.69
N LYS A 212 16.30 -12.32 24.35
CA LYS A 212 16.72 -11.28 25.31
C LYS A 212 15.75 -11.14 26.48
N TYR A 213 14.45 -11.29 26.23
CA TYR A 213 13.41 -11.27 27.27
C TYR A 213 13.58 -12.44 28.25
N ARG A 214 13.73 -13.67 27.74
CA ARG A 214 13.94 -14.87 28.55
C ARG A 214 15.25 -14.82 29.35
N GLU A 215 16.28 -14.15 28.82
CA GLU A 215 17.58 -13.93 29.48
C GLU A 215 17.57 -12.74 30.47
N GLY A 216 16.46 -12.00 30.58
CA GLY A 216 16.34 -10.82 31.44
C GLY A 216 17.21 -9.62 31.00
N THR A 217 17.75 -9.65 29.78
CA THR A 217 18.65 -8.62 29.23
C THR A 217 17.92 -7.60 28.36
N LEU A 218 16.61 -7.74 28.17
CA LEU A 218 15.83 -6.82 27.35
C LEU A 218 15.76 -5.45 28.02
N LYS A 219 16.50 -4.48 27.51
CA LYS A 219 16.24 -3.07 27.78
C LYS A 219 15.07 -2.66 26.91
N LEU A 220 13.88 -2.53 27.50
CA LEU A 220 12.77 -1.88 26.83
C LEU A 220 13.24 -0.48 26.45
N ASP A 221 13.30 -0.18 25.15
CA ASP A 221 13.53 1.17 24.67
C ASP A 221 12.39 2.02 25.25
N ASN A 222 12.69 2.87 26.24
CA ASN A 222 11.73 3.75 26.90
C ASN A 222 11.05 4.73 25.92
N ASP A 223 11.58 4.85 24.71
CA ASP A 223 10.99 5.63 23.62
C ASP A 223 9.68 5.03 23.08
N SER A 224 9.44 3.71 23.27
CA SER A 224 8.23 3.02 22.76
C SER A 224 7.11 2.88 23.79
N THR A 225 7.42 2.85 25.09
CA THR A 225 6.47 2.49 26.15
C THR A 225 5.76 3.68 26.83
N SER A 226 6.28 4.89 26.66
CA SER A 226 5.72 6.06 27.37
C SER A 226 4.44 6.63 26.75
N ASN A 227 4.05 6.22 25.54
CA ASN A 227 2.92 6.85 24.82
C ASN A 227 1.68 5.96 24.58
N SER A 228 1.72 4.66 24.90
CA SER A 228 0.53 3.82 24.69
C SER A 228 -0.53 3.96 25.78
N LYS A 229 -0.18 4.42 27.00
CA LYS A 229 -1.12 4.55 28.12
C LYS A 229 -1.67 5.95 28.35
N ASN A 230 -1.12 6.99 27.76
CA ASN A 230 -1.65 8.35 27.84
C ASN A 230 -1.96 8.87 26.43
N LYS A 231 -3.02 8.35 25.80
CA LYS A 231 -3.71 9.06 24.72
C LYS A 231 -4.42 10.31 25.25
N ASN A 232 -3.71 11.20 25.90
CA ASN A 232 -4.03 12.60 25.82
C ASN A 232 -3.55 13.05 24.44
N ILE A 233 -4.37 12.82 23.42
CA ILE A 233 -4.31 13.55 22.16
C ILE A 233 -4.19 15.00 22.60
N LYS A 234 -2.98 15.59 22.49
CA LYS A 234 -2.82 17.03 22.74
C LYS A 234 -3.83 17.69 21.81
N LYS A 235 -4.90 18.25 22.39
CA LYS A 235 -5.86 19.07 21.67
C LYS A 235 -5.05 20.07 20.87
N TYR A 236 -5.16 20.01 19.55
CA TYR A 236 -4.52 20.98 18.70
C TYR A 236 -5.09 22.37 19.08
N LYS A 237 -4.22 23.36 19.13
CA LYS A 237 -4.56 24.73 19.60
C LYS A 237 -5.74 25.37 18.84
N TRP A 238 -6.14 24.79 17.71
CA TRP A 238 -7.14 25.37 16.81
C TRP A 238 -8.39 24.49 16.64
N ASP A 239 -8.45 23.25 17.05
CA ASP A 239 -9.56 22.26 16.96
C ASP A 239 -10.84 22.76 16.29
N LEU A 240 -10.69 23.14 14.99
CA LEU A 240 -11.75 23.80 14.23
C LEU A 240 -12.94 22.85 14.00
N PHE A 241 -12.66 21.55 13.89
CA PHE A 241 -13.70 20.53 13.69
C PHE A 241 -14.58 20.36 14.93
N GLU A 242 -14.03 20.41 16.14
CA GLU A 242 -14.81 20.34 17.38
C GLU A 242 -15.76 21.54 17.55
N LYS A 243 -15.47 22.68 16.88
CA LYS A 243 -16.34 23.86 16.88
C LYS A 243 -17.57 23.72 15.99
N ILE A 244 -17.56 22.74 15.07
CA ILE A 244 -18.74 22.40 14.27
C ILE A 244 -19.75 21.73 15.21
N PRO A 245 -20.97 22.23 15.34
CA PRO A 245 -21.99 21.58 16.16
C PRO A 245 -22.14 20.11 15.77
N THR A 246 -22.23 19.22 16.75
CA THR A 246 -22.27 17.75 16.54
C THR A 246 -23.34 17.29 15.57
N LYS A 247 -24.45 18.04 15.47
CA LYS A 247 -25.52 17.80 14.49
C LYS A 247 -25.10 17.92 13.04
N TYR A 248 -23.99 18.61 12.76
CA TYR A 248 -23.42 18.77 11.40
C TYR A 248 -22.18 17.90 11.17
N GLN A 249 -21.71 17.18 12.18
CA GLN A 249 -20.61 16.22 12.05
C GLN A 249 -21.18 14.90 11.52
N SER A 250 -21.23 14.79 10.19
CA SER A 250 -21.75 13.62 9.48
C SER A 250 -20.71 13.05 8.52
N ASP A 251 -20.96 11.84 8.02
CA ASP A 251 -20.13 11.23 6.97
C ASP A 251 -20.06 12.12 5.73
N PHE A 252 -21.14 12.84 5.39
CA PHE A 252 -21.17 13.78 4.27
C PHE A 252 -20.26 14.98 4.51
N THR A 253 -20.22 15.54 5.71
CA THR A 253 -19.34 16.66 6.07
C THR A 253 -17.90 16.24 5.95
N ASN A 254 -17.55 15.04 6.39
CA ASN A 254 -16.22 14.48 6.29
C ASN A 254 -15.78 14.32 4.83
N ILE A 255 -16.62 13.73 3.98
CA ILE A 255 -16.34 13.57 2.54
C ILE A 255 -16.23 14.94 1.87
N PHE A 256 -17.17 15.87 2.17
CA PHE A 256 -17.14 17.23 1.62
C PHE A 256 -15.81 17.92 1.91
N THR A 257 -15.34 17.87 3.15
CA THR A 257 -14.09 18.52 3.55
C THR A 257 -12.89 17.94 2.79
N MET A 258 -12.85 16.61 2.61
CA MET A 258 -11.82 15.96 1.80
C MET A 258 -11.87 16.42 0.33
N VAL A 259 -13.08 16.51 -0.25
CA VAL A 259 -13.26 16.95 -1.64
C VAL A 259 -12.79 18.39 -1.81
N VAL A 260 -13.06 19.27 -0.85
CA VAL A 260 -12.53 20.65 -0.85
C VAL A 260 -11.01 20.66 -0.92
N LEU A 261 -10.32 19.81 -0.14
CA LEU A 261 -8.86 19.73 -0.18
C LEU A 261 -8.33 19.16 -1.51
N VAL A 262 -9.05 18.20 -2.09
CA VAL A 262 -8.73 17.66 -3.42
C VAL A 262 -8.85 18.74 -4.49
N VAL A 263 -9.92 19.55 -4.48
CA VAL A 263 -10.10 20.64 -5.42
C VAL A 263 -8.99 21.70 -5.21
N LEU A 264 -8.71 22.05 -3.97
CA LEU A 264 -7.66 23.01 -3.63
C LEU A 264 -6.27 22.53 -4.10
N SER A 265 -5.98 21.22 -3.99
CA SER A 265 -4.72 20.67 -4.48
C SER A 265 -4.55 20.82 -5.99
N GLY A 266 -5.64 20.71 -6.75
CA GLY A 266 -5.62 20.96 -8.21
C GLY A 266 -5.32 22.44 -8.54
N TYR A 267 -5.91 23.38 -7.82
CA TYR A 267 -5.57 24.80 -7.99
C TYR A 267 -4.13 25.12 -7.63
N LEU A 268 -3.61 24.52 -6.55
CA LEU A 268 -2.21 24.71 -6.15
C LEU A 268 -1.23 24.13 -7.16
N GLU A 269 -1.56 23.02 -7.84
CA GLU A 269 -0.77 22.50 -8.96
C GLU A 269 -0.67 23.53 -10.09
N ILE A 270 -1.79 24.17 -10.46
CA ILE A 270 -1.81 25.22 -11.48
C ILE A 270 -0.98 26.43 -11.02
N ILE A 271 -1.14 26.90 -9.79
CA ILE A 271 -0.40 28.04 -9.23
C ILE A 271 1.11 27.74 -9.17
N SER A 272 1.48 26.48 -8.86
CA SER A 272 2.89 26.06 -8.86
C SER A 272 3.44 25.76 -10.26
N ALA A 273 2.69 26.13 -11.32
CA ALA A 273 3.07 25.86 -12.71
C ALA A 273 3.45 24.40 -12.99
N GLY A 274 2.83 23.45 -12.28
CA GLY A 274 3.10 22.00 -12.39
C GLY A 274 4.41 21.52 -11.74
N TYR A 275 5.20 22.40 -11.08
CA TYR A 275 6.41 21.97 -10.38
C TYR A 275 6.11 21.04 -9.21
N ILE A 276 4.95 21.18 -8.57
CA ILE A 276 4.47 20.32 -7.51
C ILE A 276 3.13 19.71 -7.96
N SER A 277 3.10 18.37 -8.09
CA SER A 277 1.89 17.69 -8.56
C SER A 277 0.74 17.82 -7.55
N LYS A 278 -0.50 17.72 -8.05
CA LYS A 278 -1.72 17.73 -7.22
C LYS A 278 -1.70 16.64 -6.14
N PHE A 279 -1.04 15.51 -6.37
CA PHE A 279 -0.93 14.44 -5.38
C PHE A 279 -0.07 14.87 -4.17
N VAL A 280 1.06 15.55 -4.45
CA VAL A 280 1.91 16.12 -3.39
C VAL A 280 1.16 17.20 -2.62
N TRP A 281 0.47 18.11 -3.31
CA TRP A 281 -0.36 19.12 -2.67
C TRP A 281 -1.49 18.51 -1.82
N ALA A 282 -2.17 17.47 -2.32
CA ALA A 282 -3.22 16.80 -1.58
C ALA A 282 -2.69 16.17 -0.28
N LEU A 283 -1.50 15.56 -0.33
CA LEU A 283 -0.84 15.02 0.86
C LEU A 283 -0.50 16.14 1.86
N ILE A 284 0.15 17.21 1.39
CA ILE A 284 0.51 18.35 2.23
C ILE A 284 -0.72 18.99 2.88
N LEU A 285 -1.77 19.23 2.10
CA LEU A 285 -3.04 19.78 2.61
C LEU A 285 -3.69 18.85 3.62
N GLY A 286 -3.66 17.53 3.40
CA GLY A 286 -4.16 16.53 4.35
C GLY A 286 -3.43 16.60 5.69
N VAL A 287 -2.09 16.67 5.67
CA VAL A 287 -1.25 16.81 6.88
C VAL A 287 -1.58 18.12 7.62
N PHE A 288 -1.60 19.25 6.92
CA PHE A 288 -1.87 20.55 7.52
C PHE A 288 -3.31 20.64 8.07
N ALA A 289 -4.30 20.14 7.32
CA ALA A 289 -5.69 20.16 7.76
C ALA A 289 -5.90 19.32 9.03
N ALA A 290 -5.25 18.16 9.15
CA ALA A 290 -5.25 17.35 10.36
C ALA A 290 -4.48 18.04 11.50
N ALA A 291 -3.32 18.64 11.22
CA ALA A 291 -2.53 19.34 12.23
C ALA A 291 -3.23 20.57 12.81
N LEU A 292 -4.05 21.25 12.01
CA LEU A 292 -4.87 22.40 12.44
C LEU A 292 -6.21 21.97 13.10
N GLY A 293 -6.51 20.65 13.11
CA GLY A 293 -7.81 20.17 13.59
C GLY A 293 -8.98 20.56 12.68
N PHE A 294 -8.73 20.87 11.41
CA PHE A 294 -9.77 21.16 10.41
C PHE A 294 -10.46 19.90 9.92
N ILE A 295 -9.71 18.77 9.88
CA ILE A 295 -10.20 17.44 9.54
C ILE A 295 -9.80 16.47 10.65
N GLU A 296 -10.69 15.55 10.96
CA GLU A 296 -10.36 14.47 11.88
C GLU A 296 -9.34 13.48 11.29
N PRO A 297 -8.40 12.95 12.09
CA PRO A 297 -7.53 11.86 11.70
C PRO A 297 -8.34 10.65 11.23
N GLN A 298 -7.81 9.90 10.24
CA GLN A 298 -8.43 8.69 9.71
C GLN A 298 -9.83 8.92 9.09
N ILE A 299 -10.03 10.03 8.43
CA ILE A 299 -11.33 10.53 7.97
C ILE A 299 -12.11 9.54 7.08
N LEU A 300 -11.46 8.80 6.15
CA LEU A 300 -12.14 7.77 5.34
C LEU A 300 -12.63 6.58 6.16
N ILE A 301 -11.94 6.24 7.23
CA ILE A 301 -12.36 5.17 8.15
C ILE A 301 -13.57 5.66 8.95
N LYS A 302 -13.53 6.89 9.45
CA LYS A 302 -14.62 7.50 10.20
C LYS A 302 -15.87 7.72 9.37
N SER A 303 -15.72 8.12 8.11
CA SER A 303 -16.83 8.24 7.14
C SER A 303 -17.30 6.89 6.57
N ARG A 304 -16.79 5.76 7.10
CA ARG A 304 -17.13 4.39 6.66
C ARG A 304 -16.94 4.13 5.16
N SER A 305 -16.18 5.00 4.47
CA SER A 305 -16.00 4.96 3.02
C SER A 305 -14.73 4.22 2.59
N MET A 306 -13.81 3.94 3.51
CA MET A 306 -12.48 3.38 3.23
C MET A 306 -12.54 2.07 2.43
N GLY A 307 -13.41 1.13 2.84
CA GLY A 307 -13.51 -0.17 2.18
C GLY A 307 -13.96 -0.06 0.73
N PHE A 308 -14.95 0.77 0.45
CA PHE A 308 -15.45 0.98 -0.91
C PHE A 308 -14.42 1.71 -1.78
N VAL A 309 -13.82 2.78 -1.26
CA VAL A 309 -12.78 3.55 -1.95
C VAL A 309 -11.60 2.64 -2.32
N TYR A 310 -11.12 1.85 -1.35
CA TYR A 310 -10.02 0.93 -1.57
C TYR A 310 -10.34 -0.16 -2.60
N THR A 311 -11.56 -0.72 -2.56
CA THR A 311 -12.01 -1.74 -3.52
C THR A 311 -12.00 -1.20 -4.95
N ILE A 312 -12.56 -0.01 -5.19
CA ILE A 312 -12.58 0.60 -6.53
C ILE A 312 -11.15 0.90 -7.01
N ILE A 313 -10.29 1.42 -6.14
CA ILE A 313 -8.89 1.68 -6.47
C ILE A 313 -8.17 0.38 -6.86
N MET A 314 -8.36 -0.71 -6.10
CA MET A 314 -7.73 -1.99 -6.42
C MET A 314 -8.26 -2.59 -7.73
N MET A 315 -9.56 -2.53 -7.99
CA MET A 315 -10.12 -2.93 -9.29
C MET A 315 -9.51 -2.13 -10.44
N PHE A 316 -9.34 -0.82 -10.26
CA PHE A 316 -8.71 0.04 -11.24
C PHE A 316 -7.23 -0.35 -11.48
N VAL A 317 -6.45 -0.55 -10.42
CA VAL A 317 -5.05 -0.98 -10.53
C VAL A 317 -4.91 -2.24 -11.37
N PHE A 318 -5.68 -3.26 -11.03
CA PHE A 318 -5.58 -4.54 -11.74
C PHE A 318 -6.20 -4.51 -13.12
N SER A 319 -7.19 -3.64 -13.38
CA SER A 319 -7.72 -3.46 -14.73
C SER A 319 -6.71 -2.89 -15.72
N GLN A 320 -5.66 -2.20 -15.23
CA GLN A 320 -4.57 -1.71 -16.09
C GLN A 320 -3.70 -2.85 -16.67
N LEU A 321 -3.82 -4.06 -16.11
CA LEU A 321 -3.11 -5.24 -16.61
C LEU A 321 -3.78 -5.86 -17.87
N ASN A 322 -4.84 -5.25 -18.38
CA ASN A 322 -5.62 -5.72 -19.54
C ASN A 322 -4.83 -5.76 -20.86
N SER A 323 -3.70 -5.08 -20.91
CA SER A 323 -2.81 -5.01 -22.08
C SER A 323 -1.63 -5.99 -21.99
N ILE A 324 -1.48 -6.72 -20.89
CA ILE A 324 -0.40 -7.69 -20.73
C ILE A 324 -0.71 -8.93 -21.58
N THR A 325 0.12 -9.17 -22.61
CA THR A 325 0.15 -10.43 -23.36
C THR A 325 1.19 -11.38 -22.74
N PRO A 326 1.15 -12.70 -23.06
CA PRO A 326 2.20 -13.62 -22.60
C PRO A 326 3.62 -13.19 -22.99
N GLU A 327 3.80 -12.62 -24.19
CA GLU A 327 5.07 -12.12 -24.69
C GLU A 327 5.55 -10.90 -23.90
N THR A 328 4.66 -9.92 -23.68
CA THR A 328 4.96 -8.73 -22.86
C THR A 328 5.26 -9.12 -21.42
N LEU A 329 4.59 -10.14 -20.88
CA LEU A 329 4.84 -10.61 -19.51
C LEU A 329 6.28 -11.12 -19.35
N VAL A 330 6.79 -11.89 -20.34
CA VAL A 330 8.18 -12.40 -20.29
C VAL A 330 9.20 -11.26 -20.28
N LEU A 331 8.98 -10.22 -21.10
CA LEU A 331 9.85 -9.03 -21.12
C LEU A 331 9.80 -8.27 -19.79
N LEU A 332 8.58 -8.04 -19.27
CA LEU A 332 8.38 -7.37 -17.98
C LEU A 332 9.01 -8.13 -16.81
N LEU A 333 8.94 -9.47 -16.82
CA LEU A 333 9.56 -10.28 -15.77
C LEU A 333 11.07 -10.17 -15.78
N LYS A 334 11.70 -10.07 -16.96
CA LYS A 334 13.15 -9.85 -17.10
C LYS A 334 13.54 -8.50 -16.49
N ASP A 335 12.89 -7.43 -16.90
CA ASP A 335 13.16 -6.08 -16.40
C ASP A 335 12.88 -6.01 -14.90
N PHE A 336 11.76 -6.56 -14.45
CA PHE A 336 11.41 -6.64 -13.06
C PHE A 336 12.43 -7.41 -12.22
N ALA A 337 12.94 -8.55 -12.71
CA ALA A 337 13.93 -9.34 -11.98
C ALA A 337 15.22 -8.53 -11.73
N ILE A 338 15.68 -7.77 -12.72
CA ILE A 338 16.84 -6.89 -12.58
C ILE A 338 16.54 -5.76 -11.61
N LEU A 339 15.40 -5.08 -11.77
CA LEU A 339 15.00 -3.95 -10.96
C LEU A 339 14.81 -4.33 -9.48
N ILE A 340 14.19 -5.47 -9.19
CA ILE A 340 13.93 -5.90 -7.81
C ILE A 340 15.21 -6.34 -7.10
N VAL A 341 16.15 -6.98 -7.80
CA VAL A 341 17.46 -7.31 -7.26
C VAL A 341 18.24 -6.04 -6.94
N LEU A 342 18.30 -5.09 -7.87
CA LEU A 342 18.96 -3.80 -7.65
C LEU A 342 18.32 -3.01 -6.50
N ALA A 343 16.99 -2.96 -6.45
CA ALA A 343 16.26 -2.31 -5.37
C ALA A 343 16.58 -2.93 -4.00
N THR A 344 16.54 -4.26 -3.93
CA THR A 344 16.83 -5.00 -2.68
C THR A 344 18.27 -4.79 -2.22
N LEU A 345 19.23 -4.83 -3.14
CA LEU A 345 20.63 -4.54 -2.85
C LEU A 345 20.84 -3.08 -2.43
N GLY A 346 20.21 -2.14 -3.13
CA GLY A 346 20.24 -0.72 -2.78
C GLY A 346 19.73 -0.45 -1.38
N ILE A 347 18.60 -1.07 -1.01
CA ILE A 347 18.07 -1.01 0.36
C ILE A 347 19.10 -1.58 1.35
N ALA A 348 19.62 -2.77 1.09
CA ALA A 348 20.54 -3.42 2.01
C ALA A 348 21.80 -2.59 2.26
N ILE A 349 22.40 -2.03 1.19
CA ILE A 349 23.62 -1.25 1.24
C ILE A 349 23.46 0.04 2.07
N VAL A 350 22.27 0.65 2.06
CA VAL A 350 22.04 1.93 2.75
C VAL A 350 21.35 1.72 4.10
N SER A 351 20.24 0.95 4.14
CA SER A 351 19.43 0.84 5.36
C SER A 351 20.13 0.04 6.47
N ILE A 352 20.91 -1.01 6.11
CA ILE A 352 21.59 -1.83 7.12
C ILE A 352 22.67 -1.04 7.86
N PRO A 353 23.65 -0.39 7.21
CA PRO A 353 24.65 0.41 7.92
C PRO A 353 24.02 1.55 8.70
N LEU A 354 23.05 2.26 8.12
CA LEU A 354 22.38 3.37 8.77
C LEU A 354 21.62 2.93 10.03
N GLY A 355 20.85 1.84 9.96
CA GLY A 355 20.13 1.33 11.11
C GLY A 355 21.06 0.80 12.20
N ARG A 356 22.17 0.14 11.82
CA ARG A 356 23.19 -0.31 12.79
C ARG A 356 23.86 0.88 13.49
N PHE A 357 24.16 1.95 12.76
CA PHE A 357 24.68 3.19 13.34
C PHE A 357 23.69 3.79 14.37
N LEU A 358 22.39 3.64 14.14
CA LEU A 358 21.33 4.07 15.04
C LEU A 358 21.04 3.07 16.20
N GLY A 359 21.82 1.99 16.31
CA GLY A 359 21.74 1.02 17.41
C GLY A 359 20.77 -0.14 17.18
N TRP A 360 20.31 -0.36 15.95
CA TRP A 360 19.39 -1.45 15.62
C TRP A 360 20.12 -2.72 15.16
N SER A 361 19.41 -3.85 15.22
CA SER A 361 19.87 -5.10 14.61
C SER A 361 19.92 -4.98 13.09
N THR A 362 20.71 -5.84 12.45
CA THR A 362 20.74 -5.96 10.99
C THR A 362 19.36 -6.35 10.43
N ALA A 363 18.65 -7.25 11.15
CA ALA A 363 17.34 -7.73 10.74
C ALA A 363 16.30 -6.60 10.77
N MET A 364 16.25 -5.82 11.86
CA MET A 364 15.33 -4.69 11.97
C MET A 364 15.64 -3.59 10.98
N SER A 365 16.93 -3.24 10.81
CA SER A 365 17.37 -2.21 9.86
C SER A 365 16.95 -2.53 8.44
N PHE A 366 17.13 -3.79 8.04
CA PHE A 366 16.74 -4.23 6.69
C PHE A 366 15.22 -4.33 6.55
N ALA A 367 14.50 -4.85 7.57
CA ALA A 367 13.03 -4.90 7.55
C ALA A 367 12.40 -3.53 7.35
N ILE A 368 12.93 -2.50 8.03
CA ILE A 368 12.46 -1.12 7.88
C ILE A 368 12.73 -0.58 6.47
N GLY A 369 13.92 -0.83 5.92
CA GLY A 369 14.22 -0.46 4.53
C GLY A 369 13.31 -1.17 3.52
N LEU A 370 13.02 -2.47 3.74
CA LEU A 370 12.12 -3.27 2.90
C LEU A 370 10.65 -2.84 3.01
N GLY A 371 10.27 -2.02 3.99
CA GLY A 371 8.92 -1.48 4.10
C GLY A 371 8.42 -0.80 2.82
N SER A 372 9.33 -0.23 2.03
CA SER A 372 9.04 0.32 0.69
C SER A 372 8.59 -0.77 -0.31
N LEU A 373 9.29 -1.90 -0.38
CA LEU A 373 8.94 -3.02 -1.25
C LEU A 373 7.75 -3.84 -0.74
N ALA A 374 7.42 -3.72 0.55
CA ALA A 374 6.29 -4.41 1.17
C ALA A 374 4.94 -3.70 0.96
N GLY A 375 4.85 -2.71 0.06
CA GLY A 375 3.57 -2.10 -0.32
C GLY A 375 2.90 -1.23 0.76
N GLY A 376 3.65 -0.75 1.73
CA GLY A 376 3.20 0.30 2.65
C GLY A 376 2.45 -0.16 3.89
N PHE A 377 1.65 0.74 4.46
CA PHE A 377 1.04 0.61 5.79
C PHE A 377 0.21 -0.68 6.02
N PRO A 378 -0.75 -1.08 5.16
CA PRO A 378 -1.55 -2.26 5.46
C PRO A 378 -0.71 -3.54 5.56
N ALA A 379 0.26 -3.68 4.67
CA ALA A 379 1.16 -4.82 4.65
C ALA A 379 2.11 -4.83 5.86
N SER A 380 2.66 -3.68 6.22
CA SER A 380 3.52 -3.53 7.39
C SER A 380 2.82 -3.97 8.68
N TYR A 381 1.53 -3.63 8.83
CA TYR A 381 0.72 -4.11 9.96
C TYR A 381 0.59 -5.63 9.97
N VAL A 382 0.12 -6.20 8.85
CA VAL A 382 -0.13 -7.65 8.75
C VAL A 382 1.16 -8.45 9.01
N LEU A 383 2.27 -8.05 8.38
CA LEU A 383 3.55 -8.73 8.52
C LEU A 383 4.10 -8.68 9.96
N SER A 384 3.91 -7.54 10.65
CA SER A 384 4.37 -7.39 12.04
C SER A 384 3.56 -8.25 13.00
N VAL A 385 2.23 -8.20 12.89
CA VAL A 385 1.32 -9.02 13.71
C VAL A 385 1.56 -10.51 13.47
N GLU A 386 1.69 -10.93 12.21
CA GLU A 386 1.98 -12.33 11.89
C GLU A 386 3.39 -12.77 12.36
N ALA A 387 4.39 -11.91 12.23
CA ALA A 387 5.72 -12.21 12.75
C ALA A 387 5.68 -12.41 14.27
N ALA A 388 5.01 -11.51 15.01
CA ALA A 388 4.84 -11.62 16.45
C ALA A 388 4.12 -12.93 16.83
N LYS A 389 2.98 -13.24 16.19
CA LYS A 389 2.23 -14.48 16.46
C LYS A 389 3.03 -15.76 16.21
N VAL A 390 3.84 -15.78 15.14
CA VAL A 390 4.58 -16.99 14.75
C VAL A 390 5.75 -17.28 15.68
N VAL A 391 6.37 -16.26 16.26
CA VAL A 391 7.57 -16.43 17.10
C VAL A 391 7.26 -16.57 18.57
N SER A 392 6.10 -16.12 19.05
CA SER A 392 5.72 -16.10 20.46
C SER A 392 5.02 -17.39 20.90
N GLU A 393 5.37 -17.89 22.08
CA GLU A 393 4.73 -19.03 22.71
C GLU A 393 3.71 -18.60 23.77
N THR A 394 3.88 -17.40 24.35
CA THR A 394 3.00 -16.84 25.37
C THR A 394 2.42 -15.48 24.94
N GLU A 395 1.32 -15.06 25.57
CA GLU A 395 0.69 -13.76 25.34
C GLU A 395 1.61 -12.59 25.72
N GLU A 396 2.48 -12.80 26.73
CA GLU A 396 3.47 -11.79 27.15
C GLU A 396 4.56 -11.62 26.08
N GLU A 397 5.08 -12.70 25.54
CA GLU A 397 6.05 -12.67 24.44
C GLU A 397 5.46 -11.99 23.20
N TYR A 398 4.19 -12.29 22.87
CA TYR A 398 3.49 -11.65 21.77
C TYR A 398 3.45 -10.14 21.95
N LYS A 399 3.04 -9.64 23.11
CA LYS A 399 2.97 -8.20 23.39
C LYS A 399 4.34 -7.54 23.29
N ILE A 400 5.39 -8.16 23.85
CA ILE A 400 6.75 -7.63 23.79
C ILE A 400 7.22 -7.51 22.34
N VAL A 401 7.02 -8.52 21.52
CA VAL A 401 7.43 -8.49 20.12
C VAL A 401 6.60 -7.47 19.33
N GLU A 402 5.28 -7.46 19.51
CA GLU A 402 4.38 -6.51 18.85
C GLU A 402 4.74 -5.06 19.19
N GLU A 403 4.88 -4.73 20.46
CA GLU A 403 5.20 -3.37 20.91
C GLU A 403 6.55 -2.86 20.41
N ASN A 404 7.50 -3.75 20.16
CA ASN A 404 8.83 -3.38 19.66
C ASN A 404 8.91 -3.26 18.14
N ILE A 405 8.15 -4.07 17.41
CA ILE A 405 8.23 -4.16 15.94
C ILE A 405 7.17 -3.25 15.28
N LEU A 406 5.92 -3.34 15.71
CA LEU A 406 4.77 -2.75 15.03
C LEU A 406 4.87 -1.23 14.85
N PRO A 407 5.24 -0.41 15.86
CA PRO A 407 5.30 1.04 15.65
C PRO A 407 6.32 1.45 14.59
N LYS A 408 7.48 0.78 14.56
CA LYS A 408 8.56 1.06 13.61
C LYS A 408 8.15 0.68 12.18
N THR A 409 7.57 -0.50 11.99
CA THR A 409 7.13 -0.95 10.67
C THR A 409 5.96 -0.13 10.13
N LEU A 410 5.04 0.29 11.00
CA LEU A 410 3.94 1.18 10.61
C LEU A 410 4.45 2.52 10.11
N VAL A 411 5.37 3.15 10.84
CA VAL A 411 5.98 4.43 10.42
C VAL A 411 6.74 4.27 9.11
N SER A 412 7.50 3.18 8.95
CA SER A 412 8.18 2.89 7.68
C SER A 412 7.19 2.74 6.52
N GLY A 413 6.14 1.95 6.72
CA GLY A 413 5.09 1.76 5.70
C GLY A 413 4.38 3.06 5.34
N PHE A 414 4.13 3.94 6.32
CA PHE A 414 3.57 5.26 6.06
C PHE A 414 4.51 6.14 5.26
N VAL A 415 5.75 6.30 5.72
CA VAL A 415 6.74 7.17 5.07
C VAL A 415 6.99 6.74 3.62
N SER A 416 7.13 5.44 3.38
CA SER A 416 7.38 4.92 2.03
C SER A 416 6.17 5.04 1.11
N ALA A 417 5.00 4.56 1.55
CA ALA A 417 3.82 4.48 0.69
C ALA A 417 3.13 5.83 0.43
N THR A 418 3.36 6.82 1.28
CA THR A 418 2.66 8.10 1.20
C THR A 418 3.57 9.24 0.77
N SER A 419 4.25 9.85 1.73
CA SER A 419 5.03 11.06 1.49
C SER A 419 6.29 10.80 0.66
N GLY A 420 7.08 9.78 1.05
CA GLY A 420 8.38 9.55 0.43
C GLY A 420 8.29 9.23 -1.06
N SER A 421 7.47 8.24 -1.44
CA SER A 421 7.34 7.82 -2.84
C SER A 421 6.72 8.91 -3.74
N VAL A 422 5.76 9.69 -3.21
CA VAL A 422 5.12 10.78 -3.97
C VAL A 422 6.11 11.91 -4.23
N PHE A 423 6.90 12.31 -3.23
CA PHE A 423 7.96 13.31 -3.42
C PHE A 423 9.03 12.84 -4.39
N ILE A 424 9.44 11.56 -4.29
CA ILE A 424 10.40 10.96 -5.22
C ILE A 424 9.84 10.95 -6.65
N ALA A 425 8.59 10.53 -6.83
CA ALA A 425 7.94 10.54 -8.14
C ALA A 425 7.86 11.95 -8.72
N GLY A 426 7.50 12.94 -7.90
CA GLY A 426 7.49 14.35 -8.30
C GLY A 426 8.87 14.86 -8.74
N ALA A 427 9.92 14.48 -8.01
CA ALA A 427 11.29 14.84 -8.37
C ALA A 427 11.72 14.16 -9.68
N VAL A 428 11.48 12.85 -9.84
CA VAL A 428 11.82 12.13 -11.07
C VAL A 428 11.08 12.71 -12.28
N LEU A 429 9.79 13.04 -12.14
CA LEU A 429 9.02 13.73 -13.17
C LEU A 429 9.68 15.05 -13.59
N ALA A 430 10.05 15.85 -12.61
CA ALA A 430 10.66 17.15 -12.86
C ALA A 430 12.02 17.07 -13.55
N PHE A 431 12.79 16.02 -13.34
CA PHE A 431 14.15 15.86 -13.89
C PHE A 431 14.20 15.08 -15.20
N PHE A 432 13.35 14.06 -15.39
CA PHE A 432 13.46 13.12 -16.52
C PHE A 432 12.34 13.25 -17.55
N PHE A 433 11.18 13.83 -17.20
CA PHE A 433 9.98 13.84 -18.03
C PHE A 433 9.40 15.25 -18.24
N LYS A 434 10.27 16.24 -18.32
CA LYS A 434 9.91 17.62 -18.68
C LYS A 434 9.87 17.84 -20.17
#